data_55af2fdd4b91f9560f31e6d2ecd78aff
#
_entry.id   55af2fdd4b91f9560f31e6d2ecd78aff
#
_cell.length_a   1.000
_cell.length_b   1.000
_cell.length_c   1.000
_cell.angle_alpha   90.00
_cell.angle_beta   90.00
_cell.angle_gamma   90.00
#
_symmetry.space_group_name_H-M   'P 1'
#
loop_
_entity.id
_entity.type
_entity.pdbx_description
1 polymer ?
#
loop_
_entity_poly.entity_id
_entity_poly.type
_entity_poly.pdbx_seq_one_letter_code
_entity_poly.pdbx_strand_id
1 'polypeptide(L)'
;MKKLISVFSILFISLSLNAQNYKINVDKALVEFNYVSEETTGTIKGVTGEISFNPSDLSSFKFEGNANIKSINTSNKMRDSHLNSAEYFHTELYPHISFKAKELAKKDGQFVLKVDMTIKDIVKNEEILFNFEDGAFSGRCVIYSNDYNIHNQKTREKSKILIKITVPVL
;
A
#
# COMPACT_ATOMS: atom_id res chain seq x y z
N MET A 1 -47.82 8.70 -52.56
CA MET A 1 -46.41 8.92 -52.17
C MET A 1 -46.23 8.49 -50.71
N LYS A 2 -45.71 7.28 -50.47
CA LYS A 2 -45.50 6.76 -49.11
C LYS A 2 -44.06 7.13 -48.67
N LYS A 3 -43.92 7.94 -47.62
CA LYS A 3 -42.62 8.26 -47.04
C LYS A 3 -42.18 7.09 -46.13
N LEU A 4 -41.07 6.42 -46.51
CA LEU A 4 -40.39 5.45 -45.65
C LEU A 4 -39.59 6.23 -44.60
N ILE A 5 -39.96 6.10 -43.34
CA ILE A 5 -39.16 6.59 -42.21
C ILE A 5 -38.23 5.46 -41.80
N SER A 6 -36.95 5.60 -42.13
CA SER A 6 -35.88 4.68 -41.68
C SER A 6 -35.54 5.00 -40.24
N VAL A 7 -35.92 4.12 -39.32
CA VAL A 7 -35.50 4.20 -37.91
C VAL A 7 -34.11 3.64 -37.79
N PHE A 8 -33.11 4.50 -37.65
CA PHE A 8 -31.73 4.09 -37.40
C PHE A 8 -31.56 3.78 -35.88
N SER A 9 -31.63 2.49 -35.54
CA SER A 9 -31.43 2.03 -34.16
C SER A 9 -29.96 2.12 -33.79
N ILE A 10 -29.60 3.10 -33.00
CA ILE A 10 -28.21 3.25 -32.43
C ILE A 10 -28.10 2.20 -31.31
N LEU A 11 -27.36 1.14 -31.57
CA LEU A 11 -26.99 0.14 -30.56
C LEU A 11 -25.94 0.75 -29.63
N PHE A 12 -26.33 1.20 -28.44
CA PHE A 12 -25.43 1.56 -27.40
C PHE A 12 -24.76 0.31 -26.81
N ILE A 13 -23.54 0.01 -27.22
CA ILE A 13 -22.69 -1.00 -26.58
C ILE A 13 -22.14 -0.34 -25.31
N SER A 14 -22.74 -0.64 -24.16
CA SER A 14 -22.18 -0.28 -22.86
C SER A 14 -20.95 -1.17 -22.61
N LEU A 15 -19.75 -0.63 -22.83
CA LEU A 15 -18.51 -1.24 -22.35
C LEU A 15 -18.51 -1.16 -20.80
N SER A 16 -18.75 -2.27 -20.16
CA SER A 16 -18.56 -2.40 -18.71
C SER A 16 -17.05 -2.34 -18.43
N LEU A 17 -16.57 -1.21 -17.95
CA LEU A 17 -15.20 -1.02 -17.47
C LEU A 17 -15.09 -1.69 -16.09
N ASN A 18 -14.80 -2.99 -16.08
CA ASN A 18 -14.56 -3.70 -14.82
C ASN A 18 -13.16 -3.40 -14.29
N ALA A 19 -13.03 -3.34 -12.97
CA ALA A 19 -11.72 -3.28 -12.32
C ALA A 19 -10.93 -4.57 -12.64
N GLN A 20 -9.65 -4.41 -12.98
CA GLN A 20 -8.76 -5.53 -13.25
C GLN A 20 -8.18 -6.06 -11.94
N ASN A 21 -8.19 -7.38 -11.76
CA ASN A 21 -7.51 -8.04 -10.66
C ASN A 21 -6.03 -8.25 -11.00
N TYR A 22 -5.14 -7.84 -10.11
CA TYR A 22 -3.69 -7.96 -10.30
C TYR A 22 -3.13 -9.00 -9.34
N LYS A 23 -2.34 -9.92 -9.87
CA LYS A 23 -1.63 -10.92 -9.06
C LYS A 23 -0.26 -10.39 -8.67
N ILE A 24 -0.02 -10.25 -7.36
CA ILE A 24 1.26 -9.75 -6.82
C ILE A 24 2.39 -10.75 -7.10
N ASN A 25 3.51 -10.24 -7.61
CA ASN A 25 4.76 -10.99 -7.65
C ASN A 25 5.44 -10.89 -6.28
N VAL A 26 5.12 -11.83 -5.39
CA VAL A 26 5.56 -11.84 -3.98
C VAL A 26 7.08 -11.84 -3.83
N ASP A 27 7.81 -12.50 -4.74
CA ASP A 27 9.27 -12.62 -4.68
C ASP A 27 9.96 -11.28 -4.97
N LYS A 28 9.32 -10.40 -5.74
CA LYS A 28 9.84 -9.09 -6.14
C LYS A 28 9.22 -7.93 -5.38
N ALA A 29 8.10 -8.17 -4.71
CA ALA A 29 7.42 -7.12 -3.92
C ALA A 29 8.25 -6.78 -2.67
N LEU A 30 8.40 -5.47 -2.43
CA LEU A 30 9.32 -4.95 -1.42
C LEU A 30 8.76 -3.69 -0.76
N VAL A 31 8.94 -3.59 0.55
CA VAL A 31 8.81 -2.35 1.30
C VAL A 31 10.20 -1.89 1.73
N GLU A 32 10.57 -0.67 1.38
CA GLU A 32 11.77 0.02 1.82
C GLU A 32 11.37 1.09 2.84
N PHE A 33 12.18 1.29 3.87
CA PHE A 33 11.92 2.34 4.84
C PHE A 33 13.18 3.12 5.19
N ASN A 34 12.99 4.38 5.62
CA ASN A 34 14.02 5.24 6.17
C ASN A 34 13.49 5.89 7.46
N TYR A 35 14.04 5.50 8.60
CA TYR A 35 13.80 6.15 9.88
C TYR A 35 14.72 7.35 9.99
N VAL A 36 14.16 8.54 9.74
CA VAL A 36 14.92 9.74 9.44
C VAL A 36 15.86 10.16 10.56
N SER A 37 15.38 10.20 11.82
CA SER A 37 16.19 10.69 12.94
C SER A 37 17.29 9.73 13.38
N GLU A 38 17.16 8.45 13.04
CA GLU A 38 18.12 7.39 13.39
C GLU A 38 19.04 7.06 12.20
N GLU A 39 18.86 7.75 11.07
CA GLU A 39 19.57 7.45 9.80
C GLU A 39 19.55 5.97 9.44
N THR A 40 18.48 5.28 9.83
CA THR A 40 18.34 3.85 9.68
C THR A 40 17.45 3.50 8.50
N THR A 41 18.00 2.83 7.51
CA THR A 41 17.27 2.28 6.38
C THR A 41 17.12 0.78 6.51
N GLY A 42 16.10 0.23 5.86
CA GLY A 42 15.89 -1.20 5.82
C GLY A 42 14.80 -1.61 4.84
N THR A 43 14.56 -2.91 4.81
CA THR A 43 13.57 -3.53 3.92
C THR A 43 12.69 -4.51 4.68
N ILE A 44 11.46 -4.70 4.17
CA ILE A 44 10.52 -5.74 4.62
C ILE A 44 10.02 -6.45 3.36
N LYS A 45 10.01 -7.77 3.39
CA LYS A 45 9.57 -8.67 2.30
C LYS A 45 8.28 -9.40 2.66
N GLY A 46 7.89 -10.36 1.80
CA GLY A 46 6.69 -11.16 2.00
C GLY A 46 5.43 -10.32 1.89
N VAL A 47 5.42 -9.41 0.92
CA VAL A 47 4.23 -8.59 0.60
C VAL A 47 3.22 -9.46 -0.12
N THR A 48 2.03 -9.57 0.46
CA THR A 48 0.89 -10.31 -0.09
C THR A 48 -0.37 -9.46 -0.01
N GLY A 49 -1.41 -9.81 -0.76
CA GLY A 49 -2.67 -9.07 -0.71
C GLY A 49 -3.49 -9.22 -1.97
N GLU A 50 -4.53 -8.40 -2.06
CA GLU A 50 -5.44 -8.36 -3.19
C GLU A 50 -5.50 -6.95 -3.76
N ILE A 51 -5.33 -6.84 -5.07
CA ILE A 51 -5.43 -5.59 -5.80
C ILE A 51 -6.43 -5.76 -6.94
N SER A 52 -7.49 -4.95 -6.91
CA SER A 52 -8.40 -4.76 -8.02
C SER A 52 -8.47 -3.28 -8.33
N PHE A 53 -8.16 -2.89 -9.56
CA PHE A 53 -7.96 -1.49 -9.91
C PHE A 53 -8.22 -1.24 -11.39
N ASN A 54 -8.85 -0.09 -11.67
CA ASN A 54 -8.99 0.45 -13.02
C ASN A 54 -8.60 1.94 -12.97
N PRO A 55 -7.52 2.37 -13.63
CA PRO A 55 -7.09 3.77 -13.62
C PRO A 55 -8.06 4.75 -14.29
N SER A 56 -9.00 4.22 -15.10
CA SER A 56 -10.03 4.99 -15.80
C SER A 56 -11.36 5.05 -15.04
N ASP A 57 -11.54 4.19 -14.03
CA ASP A 57 -12.75 4.15 -13.20
C ASP A 57 -12.37 3.83 -11.75
N LEU A 58 -12.33 4.87 -10.92
CA LEU A 58 -11.96 4.77 -9.51
C LEU A 58 -13.14 4.41 -8.60
N SER A 59 -14.34 4.19 -9.14
CA SER A 59 -15.54 3.87 -8.35
C SER A 59 -15.51 2.45 -7.79
N SER A 60 -14.75 1.56 -8.41
CA SER A 60 -14.58 0.16 -8.00
C SER A 60 -13.10 -0.17 -7.86
N PHE A 61 -12.67 -0.41 -6.62
CA PHE A 61 -11.29 -0.78 -6.30
C PHE A 61 -11.23 -1.71 -5.10
N LYS A 62 -10.15 -2.48 -5.03
CA LYS A 62 -9.75 -3.22 -3.83
C LYS A 62 -8.24 -3.12 -3.68
N PHE A 63 -7.80 -2.62 -2.55
CA PHE A 63 -6.41 -2.65 -2.14
C PHE A 63 -6.37 -3.09 -0.68
N GLU A 64 -5.89 -4.28 -0.45
CA GLU A 64 -5.57 -4.76 0.88
C GLU A 64 -4.29 -5.58 0.81
N GLY A 65 -3.46 -5.47 1.82
CA GLY A 65 -2.16 -6.12 1.80
C GLY A 65 -1.56 -6.29 3.18
N ASN A 66 -0.59 -7.22 3.20
CA ASN A 66 0.23 -7.52 4.35
C ASN A 66 1.69 -7.52 3.95
N ALA A 67 2.57 -7.10 4.87
CA ALA A 67 4.01 -7.29 4.76
C ALA A 67 4.49 -8.09 5.97
N ASN A 68 5.35 -9.09 5.75
CA ASN A 68 5.89 -9.93 6.82
C ASN A 68 6.97 -9.18 7.61
N ILE A 69 6.60 -8.59 8.76
CA ILE A 69 7.53 -7.79 9.57
C ILE A 69 8.70 -8.60 10.14
N LYS A 70 8.56 -9.93 10.30
CA LYS A 70 9.69 -10.79 10.70
C LYS A 70 10.86 -10.75 9.71
N SER A 71 10.59 -10.37 8.46
CA SER A 71 11.59 -10.24 7.40
C SER A 71 12.38 -8.94 7.43
N ILE A 72 12.17 -8.09 8.43
CA ILE A 72 12.84 -6.79 8.55
C ILE A 72 14.36 -6.97 8.51
N ASN A 73 15.00 -6.17 7.67
CA ASN A 73 16.44 -6.22 7.47
C ASN A 73 17.00 -4.81 7.36
N THR A 74 17.81 -4.43 8.33
CA THR A 74 18.50 -3.13 8.41
C THR A 74 20.00 -3.28 8.17
N SER A 75 20.46 -4.44 7.64
CA SER A 75 21.86 -4.80 7.49
C SER A 75 22.63 -4.86 8.82
N ASN A 76 21.91 -4.98 9.94
CA ASN A 76 22.47 -5.12 11.28
C ASN A 76 21.65 -6.15 12.07
N LYS A 77 22.18 -7.39 12.19
CA LYS A 77 21.48 -8.51 12.82
C LYS A 77 21.04 -8.25 14.27
N MET A 78 21.83 -7.49 15.04
CA MET A 78 21.48 -7.17 16.42
C MET A 78 20.27 -6.24 16.45
N ARG A 79 20.27 -5.19 15.63
CA ARG A 79 19.11 -4.28 15.49
C ARG A 79 17.88 -5.03 14.97
N ASP A 80 18.03 -5.88 13.96
CA ASP A 80 16.93 -6.67 13.43
C ASP A 80 16.31 -7.58 14.50
N SER A 81 17.15 -8.19 15.37
CA SER A 81 16.68 -8.98 16.52
C SER A 81 15.90 -8.11 17.52
N HIS A 82 16.41 -6.91 17.85
CA HIS A 82 15.71 -5.97 18.75
C HIS A 82 14.37 -5.53 18.15
N LEU A 83 14.33 -5.17 16.86
CA LEU A 83 13.11 -4.77 16.17
C LEU A 83 12.04 -5.87 16.19
N ASN A 84 12.45 -7.15 16.14
CA ASN A 84 11.53 -8.28 16.24
C ASN A 84 11.02 -8.56 17.66
N SER A 85 11.68 -8.03 18.70
CA SER A 85 11.35 -8.31 20.10
C SER A 85 10.02 -7.68 20.54
N ALA A 86 9.53 -8.09 21.73
CA ALA A 86 8.30 -7.59 22.33
C ALA A 86 8.35 -6.07 22.64
N GLU A 87 9.55 -5.51 22.80
CA GLU A 87 9.76 -4.10 23.05
C GLU A 87 9.43 -3.22 21.83
N TYR A 88 9.58 -3.77 20.61
CA TYR A 88 9.33 -3.07 19.36
C TYR A 88 8.11 -3.63 18.60
N PHE A 89 8.31 -4.42 17.58
CA PHE A 89 7.21 -4.95 16.75
C PHE A 89 6.49 -6.16 17.35
N HIS A 90 7.15 -6.85 18.30
CA HIS A 90 6.62 -8.07 18.91
C HIS A 90 6.13 -9.08 17.84
N THR A 91 7.05 -9.43 16.94
CA THR A 91 6.69 -10.16 15.72
C THR A 91 6.22 -11.60 15.95
N GLU A 92 6.42 -12.16 17.14
CA GLU A 92 5.80 -13.44 17.52
C GLU A 92 4.29 -13.33 17.63
N LEU A 93 3.78 -12.20 18.17
CA LEU A 93 2.36 -11.93 18.33
C LEU A 93 1.78 -11.21 17.10
N TYR A 94 2.55 -10.31 16.49
CA TYR A 94 2.14 -9.47 15.37
C TYR A 94 3.06 -9.65 14.17
N PRO A 95 2.97 -10.78 13.44
CA PRO A 95 3.92 -11.10 12.37
C PRO A 95 3.78 -10.27 11.11
N HIS A 96 2.71 -9.48 10.99
CA HIS A 96 2.40 -8.70 9.80
C HIS A 96 2.07 -7.25 10.11
N ILE A 97 2.49 -6.35 9.23
CA ILE A 97 1.90 -5.04 9.05
C ILE A 97 0.84 -5.18 7.96
N SER A 98 -0.35 -4.66 8.16
CA SER A 98 -1.43 -4.76 7.18
C SER A 98 -2.07 -3.41 6.88
N PHE A 99 -2.69 -3.30 5.71
CA PHE A 99 -3.54 -2.17 5.38
C PHE A 99 -4.78 -2.61 4.59
N LYS A 100 -5.83 -1.81 4.72
CA LYS A 100 -7.06 -1.94 3.94
C LYS A 100 -7.51 -0.57 3.44
N ALA A 101 -7.68 -0.46 2.13
CA ALA A 101 -8.13 0.79 1.52
C ALA A 101 -9.58 1.11 1.83
N LYS A 102 -9.85 2.40 2.03
CA LYS A 102 -11.18 2.98 2.27
C LYS A 102 -11.61 3.93 1.16
N GLU A 103 -10.67 4.72 0.66
CA GLU A 103 -10.93 5.72 -0.37
C GLU A 103 -9.79 5.71 -1.40
N LEU A 104 -10.15 5.93 -2.66
CA LEU A 104 -9.22 6.10 -3.75
C LEU A 104 -9.58 7.37 -4.52
N ALA A 105 -8.60 8.23 -4.73
CA ALA A 105 -8.74 9.46 -5.50
C ALA A 105 -7.55 9.65 -6.44
N LYS A 106 -7.67 10.57 -7.39
CA LYS A 106 -6.55 11.03 -8.22
C LYS A 106 -6.31 12.51 -7.96
N LYS A 107 -5.08 12.88 -7.62
CA LYS A 107 -4.68 14.26 -7.34
C LYS A 107 -3.32 14.52 -7.96
N ASP A 108 -3.19 15.62 -8.69
CA ASP A 108 -1.92 16.06 -9.32
C ASP A 108 -1.22 14.97 -10.13
N GLY A 109 -2.02 14.14 -10.85
CA GLY A 109 -1.52 13.06 -11.68
C GLY A 109 -1.19 11.76 -10.94
N GLN A 110 -1.18 11.75 -9.60
CA GLN A 110 -0.94 10.57 -8.75
C GLN A 110 -2.24 10.03 -8.16
N PHE A 111 -2.24 8.75 -7.82
CA PHE A 111 -3.34 8.15 -7.05
C PHE A 111 -3.06 8.32 -5.55
N VAL A 112 -4.11 8.67 -4.81
CA VAL A 112 -4.10 8.82 -3.35
C VAL A 112 -5.02 7.76 -2.77
N LEU A 113 -4.46 6.85 -2.00
CA LEU A 113 -5.16 5.78 -1.32
C LEU A 113 -5.21 6.08 0.17
N LYS A 114 -6.39 6.33 0.73
CA LYS A 114 -6.58 6.39 2.18
C LYS A 114 -6.82 4.98 2.70
N VAL A 115 -6.07 4.61 3.72
CA VAL A 115 -6.07 3.25 4.26
C VAL A 115 -6.23 3.24 5.78
N ASP A 116 -6.84 2.17 6.29
CA ASP A 116 -6.61 1.75 7.67
C ASP A 116 -5.33 0.92 7.67
N MET A 117 -4.26 1.44 8.24
CA MET A 117 -3.00 0.73 8.43
C MET A 117 -2.94 0.17 9.85
N THR A 118 -2.63 -1.11 9.95
CA THR A 118 -2.50 -1.82 11.23
C THR A 118 -1.05 -2.21 11.45
N ILE A 119 -0.47 -1.74 12.54
CA ILE A 119 0.85 -2.15 13.03
C ILE A 119 0.69 -2.58 14.49
N LYS A 120 1.07 -3.80 14.79
CA LYS A 120 0.73 -4.48 16.06
C LYS A 120 -0.80 -4.56 16.19
N ASP A 121 -1.35 -4.01 17.25
CA ASP A 121 -2.78 -3.89 17.55
C ASP A 121 -3.35 -2.48 17.30
N ILE A 122 -2.54 -1.58 16.76
CA ILE A 122 -2.91 -0.17 16.56
C ILE A 122 -3.28 0.07 15.10
N VAL A 123 -4.48 0.63 14.89
CA VAL A 123 -4.99 1.03 13.58
C VAL A 123 -4.94 2.54 13.44
N LYS A 124 -4.36 3.05 12.36
CA LYS A 124 -4.33 4.46 11.99
C LYS A 124 -4.80 4.66 10.56
N ASN A 125 -5.40 5.83 10.32
CA ASN A 125 -5.69 6.28 8.96
C ASN A 125 -4.43 6.91 8.37
N GLU A 126 -3.95 6.32 7.26
CA GLU A 126 -2.76 6.79 6.55
C GLU A 126 -3.08 7.06 5.09
N GLU A 127 -2.23 7.84 4.43
CA GLU A 127 -2.31 8.08 2.99
C GLU A 127 -1.11 7.45 2.28
N ILE A 128 -1.40 6.65 1.24
CA ILE A 128 -0.40 6.11 0.33
C ILE A 128 -0.58 6.80 -1.01
N LEU A 129 0.43 7.53 -1.44
CA LEU A 129 0.51 8.06 -2.80
C LEU A 129 1.12 6.99 -3.70
N PHE A 130 0.49 6.66 -4.83
CA PHE A 130 1.04 5.66 -5.73
C PHE A 130 0.85 6.00 -7.21
N ASN A 131 1.67 5.34 -8.05
CA ASN A 131 1.50 5.25 -9.49
C ASN A 131 1.45 3.77 -9.88
N PHE A 132 0.85 3.50 -11.04
CA PHE A 132 0.88 2.18 -11.68
C PHE A 132 1.46 2.34 -13.07
N GLU A 133 2.68 1.84 -13.25
CA GLU A 133 3.46 1.95 -14.49
C GLU A 133 4.28 0.68 -14.69
N ASP A 134 4.49 0.25 -15.92
CA ASP A 134 5.34 -0.89 -16.29
C ASP A 134 5.02 -2.18 -15.52
N GLY A 135 3.75 -2.44 -15.22
CA GLY A 135 3.31 -3.62 -14.49
C GLY A 135 3.71 -3.63 -13.02
N ALA A 136 3.90 -2.46 -12.41
CA ALA A 136 4.20 -2.33 -10.98
C ALA A 136 3.42 -1.17 -10.33
N PHE A 137 2.95 -1.42 -9.11
CA PHE A 137 2.48 -0.36 -8.21
C PHE A 137 3.67 0.17 -7.42
N SER A 138 3.94 1.47 -7.54
CA SER A 138 4.99 2.17 -6.81
C SER A 138 4.35 3.17 -5.85
N GLY A 139 4.40 2.89 -4.57
CA GLY A 139 3.76 3.66 -3.51
C GLY A 139 4.76 4.31 -2.55
N ARG A 140 4.31 5.39 -1.89
CA ARG A 140 5.04 6.04 -0.79
C ARG A 140 4.06 6.53 0.26
N CYS A 141 4.47 6.45 1.51
CA CYS A 141 3.76 7.07 2.63
C CYS A 141 4.73 7.52 3.72
N VAL A 142 4.22 8.27 4.66
CA VAL A 142 4.96 8.69 5.86
C VAL A 142 4.17 8.21 7.05
N ILE A 143 4.83 7.49 7.96
CA ILE A 143 4.27 7.09 9.24
C ILE A 143 5.17 7.60 10.37
N TYR A 144 4.68 7.51 11.59
CA TYR A 144 5.42 7.91 12.78
C TYR A 144 5.42 6.76 13.79
N SER A 145 6.61 6.31 14.23
CA SER A 145 6.72 5.16 15.16
C SER A 145 5.99 5.40 16.48
N ASN A 146 5.92 6.66 16.94
CA ASN A 146 5.17 7.04 18.14
C ASN A 146 3.67 6.71 18.02
N ASP A 147 3.11 6.85 16.82
CA ASP A 147 1.67 6.63 16.60
C ASP A 147 1.29 5.14 16.73
N TYR A 148 2.28 4.24 16.68
CA TYR A 148 2.12 2.78 16.73
C TYR A 148 2.83 2.14 17.94
N ASN A 149 3.34 2.94 18.88
CA ASN A 149 4.08 2.44 20.04
C ASN A 149 5.20 1.45 19.68
N ILE A 150 5.92 1.72 18.56
CA ILE A 150 7.05 0.88 18.12
C ILE A 150 8.33 1.33 18.82
N HIS A 151 8.60 2.64 18.79
CA HIS A 151 9.77 3.26 19.42
C HIS A 151 9.41 4.71 19.72
N ASN A 152 9.26 5.02 21.02
CA ASN A 152 8.78 6.32 21.45
C ASN A 152 9.92 7.35 21.49
N GLN A 153 9.93 8.25 20.53
CA GLN A 153 10.79 9.42 20.49
C GLN A 153 10.20 10.56 21.32
N LYS A 154 11.06 11.50 21.75
CA LYS A 154 10.66 12.67 22.55
C LYS A 154 9.62 13.55 21.85
N THR A 155 9.65 13.60 20.52
CA THR A 155 8.68 14.33 19.72
C THR A 155 8.22 13.46 18.55
N ARG A 156 6.97 13.67 18.10
CA ARG A 156 6.42 12.95 16.96
C ARG A 156 7.27 13.11 15.69
N GLU A 157 7.80 14.31 15.44
CA GLU A 157 8.66 14.58 14.26
C GLU A 157 9.95 13.74 14.25
N LYS A 158 10.52 13.45 15.42
CA LYS A 158 11.69 12.55 15.52
C LYS A 158 11.35 11.08 15.28
N SER A 159 10.08 10.72 15.29
CA SER A 159 9.61 9.35 15.03
C SER A 159 9.22 9.09 13.57
N LYS A 160 9.55 10.02 12.67
CA LYS A 160 9.19 9.98 11.24
C LYS A 160 9.90 8.87 10.49
N ILE A 161 9.10 8.09 9.76
CA ILE A 161 9.55 7.02 8.88
C ILE A 161 9.00 7.27 7.47
N LEU A 162 9.90 7.34 6.50
CA LEU A 162 9.56 7.39 5.09
C LEU A 162 9.46 5.96 4.56
N ILE A 163 8.36 5.65 3.90
CA ILE A 163 8.08 4.31 3.34
C ILE A 163 8.01 4.42 1.82
N LYS A 164 8.66 3.48 1.14
CA LYS A 164 8.52 3.23 -0.28
C LYS A 164 8.07 1.78 -0.48
N ILE A 165 7.04 1.59 -1.29
CA ILE A 165 6.43 0.29 -1.56
C ILE A 165 6.55 0.02 -3.05
N THR A 166 7.08 -1.14 -3.42
CA THR A 166 7.16 -1.58 -4.81
C THR A 166 6.48 -2.94 -4.92
N VAL A 167 5.41 -3.01 -5.72
CA VAL A 167 4.60 -4.23 -5.91
C VAL A 167 4.48 -4.52 -7.40
N PRO A 168 5.45 -5.25 -7.99
CA PRO A 168 5.31 -5.79 -9.34
C PRO A 168 4.18 -6.80 -9.41
N VAL A 169 3.47 -6.82 -10.53
CA VAL A 169 2.38 -7.77 -10.77
C VAL A 169 2.71 -8.72 -11.93
N LEU A 170 2.02 -9.88 -11.97
CA LEU A 170 2.21 -10.95 -12.96
C LEU A 170 1.19 -10.82 -14.09
#